data_4390814bb96636c8050f76b4e9b76e79
#
_entry.id   4390814bb96636c8050f76b4e9b76e79
#
_cell.length_a   1.000
_cell.length_b   1.000
_cell.length_c   1.000
_cell.angle_alpha   90.00
_cell.angle_beta   90.00
_cell.angle_gamma   90.00
#
_symmetry.space_group_name_H-M   'P 1'
#
loop_
_entity.id
_entity.type
_entity.pdbx_description
1 polymer ?
#
loop_
_entity_poly.entity_id
_entity_poly.type
_entity_poly.pdbx_seq_one_letter_code
_entity_poly.pdbx_strand_id
1 'polypeptide(L)'
;MIAVSARNNAEWCHAMCRAHGIPGVFGDRAWTSERRTPPLYPDAVTLAPDATAREVLGPIDRTGAGCSVKDSFGRLDLAADGFEVAFQARWIHRPAVLAAPVAPHDVVWRPVRTAASLDRWEVAWSGGDAELTGLFRPGLLSDRTVTVLAGTADGGSRTVAGAVVSRSESVVGLSNVFAADGDLDRAWSGCLAAVARLWPGMPVVGYEHGEDLAAAARQGCVPGPELRVWLAS
;
A
#
# COMPACT_ATOMS: atom_id res chain seq x y z
N MET A 1 -4.28 -15.94 6.56
CA MET A 1 -4.59 -14.57 6.15
C MET A 1 -3.35 -13.70 6.09
N ILE A 2 -2.56 -13.54 7.18
CA ILE A 2 -1.38 -12.65 7.20
C ILE A 2 -0.40 -12.92 6.04
N ALA A 3 -0.03 -14.18 5.81
CA ALA A 3 0.89 -14.53 4.72
C ALA A 3 0.38 -14.09 3.33
N VAL A 4 -0.93 -14.16 3.10
CA VAL A 4 -1.55 -13.69 1.86
C VAL A 4 -1.48 -12.16 1.78
N SER A 5 -1.76 -11.45 2.88
CA SER A 5 -1.66 -9.99 2.95
C SER A 5 -0.22 -9.51 2.76
N ALA A 6 0.74 -10.18 3.43
CA ALA A 6 2.18 -9.88 3.30
C ALA A 6 2.67 -10.09 1.86
N ARG A 7 2.27 -11.20 1.23
CA ARG A 7 2.61 -11.49 -0.17
C ARG A 7 2.03 -10.46 -1.12
N ASN A 8 0.75 -10.13 -1.01
CA ASN A 8 0.10 -9.10 -1.83
C ASN A 8 0.77 -7.73 -1.66
N ASN A 9 1.11 -7.35 -0.42
CA ASN A 9 1.80 -6.09 -0.17
C ASN A 9 3.23 -6.08 -0.74
N ALA A 10 3.96 -7.19 -0.66
CA ALA A 10 5.27 -7.31 -1.31
C ALA A 10 5.17 -7.25 -2.84
N GLU A 11 4.12 -7.80 -3.44
CA GLU A 11 3.83 -7.68 -4.88
C GLU A 11 3.56 -6.22 -5.28
N TRP A 12 2.86 -5.45 -4.43
CA TRP A 12 2.70 -4.00 -4.62
C TRP A 12 4.05 -3.26 -4.54
N CYS A 13 4.87 -3.52 -3.50
CA CYS A 13 6.21 -2.93 -3.38
C CYS A 13 7.07 -3.27 -4.61
N HIS A 14 7.00 -4.52 -5.08
CA HIS A 14 7.71 -4.96 -6.29
C HIS A 14 7.22 -4.21 -7.55
N ALA A 15 5.93 -4.00 -7.72
CA ALA A 15 5.37 -3.24 -8.85
C ALA A 15 5.85 -1.78 -8.84
N MET A 16 5.88 -1.14 -7.66
CA MET A 16 6.46 0.19 -7.47
C MET A 16 7.93 0.23 -7.88
N CYS A 17 8.74 -0.68 -7.35
CA CYS A 17 10.16 -0.77 -7.67
C CYS A 17 10.40 -1.02 -9.17
N ARG A 18 9.62 -1.89 -9.80
CA ARG A 18 9.69 -2.12 -11.26
C ARG A 18 9.39 -0.87 -12.07
N ALA A 19 8.39 -0.07 -11.65
CA ALA A 19 8.06 1.18 -12.32
C ALA A 19 9.23 2.18 -12.27
N HIS A 20 10.12 2.04 -11.28
CA HIS A 20 11.36 2.82 -11.13
C HIS A 20 12.60 2.12 -11.74
N GLY A 21 12.44 0.99 -12.41
CA GLY A 21 13.57 0.22 -12.95
C GLY A 21 14.44 -0.45 -11.87
N ILE A 22 13.87 -0.75 -10.71
CA ILE A 22 14.55 -1.34 -9.55
C ILE A 22 13.82 -2.64 -9.19
N PRO A 23 14.00 -3.75 -9.95
CA PRO A 23 13.32 -5.00 -9.63
C PRO A 23 13.87 -5.60 -8.34
N GLY A 24 12.95 -6.09 -7.50
CA GLY A 24 13.30 -6.90 -6.35
C GLY A 24 13.16 -8.40 -6.66
N VAL A 25 13.55 -9.22 -5.71
CA VAL A 25 13.54 -10.69 -5.81
C VAL A 25 12.64 -11.27 -4.72
N PHE A 26 11.79 -12.23 -5.11
CA PHE A 26 11.00 -13.02 -4.17
C PHE A 26 11.77 -14.28 -3.78
N GLY A 27 12.17 -14.37 -2.52
CA GLY A 27 12.62 -15.60 -1.89
C GLY A 27 11.49 -16.32 -1.15
N ASP A 28 11.81 -17.40 -0.46
CA ASP A 28 10.84 -18.20 0.31
C ASP A 28 10.31 -17.43 1.53
N ARG A 29 11.20 -16.66 2.20
CA ARG A 29 10.88 -15.98 3.46
C ARG A 29 10.84 -14.48 3.40
N ALA A 30 11.39 -13.87 2.33
CA ALA A 30 11.40 -12.43 2.14
C ALA A 30 11.35 -12.05 0.66
N TRP A 31 10.76 -10.91 0.37
CA TRP A 31 11.04 -10.14 -0.82
C TRP A 31 12.11 -9.09 -0.48
N THR A 32 13.08 -8.90 -1.36
CA THR A 32 14.19 -7.97 -1.15
C THR A 32 14.54 -7.22 -2.44
N SER A 33 15.10 -6.02 -2.31
CA SER A 33 15.69 -5.27 -3.41
C SER A 33 17.16 -5.02 -3.13
N GLU A 34 18.05 -5.40 -4.05
CA GLU A 34 19.50 -5.16 -3.94
C GLU A 34 19.85 -3.67 -4.06
N ARG A 35 18.97 -2.89 -4.67
CA ARG A 35 19.13 -1.44 -4.83
C ARG A 35 18.11 -0.74 -3.95
N ARG A 36 18.48 0.47 -3.47
CA ARG A 36 17.58 1.33 -2.71
C ARG A 36 16.25 1.50 -3.44
N THR A 37 15.17 1.21 -2.74
CA THR A 37 13.80 1.39 -3.23
C THR A 37 13.40 2.88 -3.29
N PRO A 38 12.31 3.22 -3.99
CA PRO A 38 11.78 4.57 -3.96
C PRO A 38 11.40 5.00 -2.53
N PRO A 39 11.38 6.32 -2.23
CA PRO A 39 10.94 6.82 -0.93
C PRO A 39 9.65 6.17 -0.44
N LEU A 40 9.52 5.93 0.85
CA LEU A 40 8.37 5.30 1.53
C LEU A 40 8.16 3.81 1.23
N TYR A 41 8.99 3.19 0.39
CA TYR A 41 8.90 1.75 0.09
C TYR A 41 10.04 1.00 0.76
N PRO A 42 9.78 -0.17 1.38
CA PRO A 42 10.79 -0.95 2.09
C PRO A 42 11.74 -1.66 1.12
N ASP A 43 13.00 -1.83 1.52
CA ASP A 43 14.01 -2.59 0.77
C ASP A 43 13.85 -4.10 0.97
N ALA A 44 13.16 -4.51 2.04
CA ALA A 44 12.75 -5.89 2.28
C ALA A 44 11.37 -5.97 2.91
N VAL A 45 10.63 -7.04 2.59
CA VAL A 45 9.34 -7.40 3.20
C VAL A 45 9.40 -8.87 3.61
N THR A 46 9.14 -9.19 4.88
CA THR A 46 9.05 -10.58 5.32
C THR A 46 7.79 -11.25 4.77
N LEU A 47 7.94 -12.48 4.26
CA LEU A 47 6.86 -13.29 3.67
C LEU A 47 6.49 -14.49 4.54
N ALA A 48 7.33 -14.81 5.53
CA ALA A 48 7.13 -15.90 6.47
C ALA A 48 7.45 -15.46 7.91
N PRO A 49 6.78 -16.04 8.91
CA PRO A 49 6.96 -15.65 10.32
C PRO A 49 8.29 -16.07 10.93
N ASP A 50 9.02 -16.94 10.27
CA ASP A 50 10.34 -17.45 10.65
C ASP A 50 11.47 -16.82 9.81
N ALA A 51 11.19 -15.75 9.08
CA ALA A 51 12.22 -14.96 8.39
C ALA A 51 13.25 -14.41 9.40
N THR A 52 14.53 -14.51 9.05
CA THR A 52 15.64 -14.09 9.90
C THR A 52 16.21 -12.75 9.46
N ALA A 53 16.88 -12.03 10.38
CA ALA A 53 17.60 -10.79 10.07
C ALA A 53 18.57 -10.99 8.88
N ARG A 54 19.30 -12.12 8.85
CA ARG A 54 20.24 -12.44 7.77
C ARG A 54 19.56 -12.52 6.38
N GLU A 55 18.35 -13.11 6.33
CA GLU A 55 17.63 -13.29 5.06
C GLU A 55 17.08 -11.96 4.53
N VAL A 56 16.72 -11.02 5.40
CA VAL A 56 16.20 -9.70 4.99
C VAL A 56 17.30 -8.67 4.79
N LEU A 57 18.36 -8.69 5.59
CA LEU A 57 19.42 -7.68 5.56
C LEU A 57 20.59 -8.05 4.62
N GLY A 58 20.81 -9.34 4.37
CA GLY A 58 21.94 -9.79 3.54
C GLY A 58 21.85 -9.31 2.08
N PRO A 59 20.68 -9.34 1.44
CA PRO A 59 20.54 -8.93 0.03
C PRO A 59 20.39 -7.43 -0.22
N ILE A 60 20.06 -6.60 0.79
CA ILE A 60 19.70 -5.19 0.59
C ILE A 60 20.90 -4.26 0.74
N ASP A 61 20.83 -3.11 0.07
CA ASP A 61 21.82 -2.04 0.22
C ASP A 61 21.59 -1.26 1.52
N ARG A 62 22.55 -1.36 2.44
CA ARG A 62 22.55 -0.69 3.75
C ARG A 62 23.51 0.49 3.83
N THR A 63 24.13 0.89 2.72
CA THR A 63 25.20 1.90 2.73
C THR A 63 24.69 3.33 2.85
N GLY A 64 23.40 3.58 2.63
CA GLY A 64 22.78 4.90 2.69
C GLY A 64 21.66 4.99 3.72
N ALA A 65 21.34 6.21 4.13
CA ALA A 65 20.20 6.48 5.01
C ALA A 65 18.87 6.04 4.36
N GLY A 66 17.86 5.78 5.20
CA GLY A 66 16.52 5.43 4.77
C GLY A 66 16.32 3.96 4.37
N CYS A 67 17.30 3.08 4.65
CA CYS A 67 17.11 1.63 4.49
C CYS A 67 15.98 1.15 5.40
N SER A 68 15.01 0.45 4.85
CA SER A 68 13.88 0.03 5.66
C SER A 68 13.45 -1.41 5.38
N VAL A 69 12.94 -2.05 6.43
CA VAL A 69 12.44 -3.43 6.41
C VAL A 69 11.01 -3.45 6.94
N LYS A 70 10.10 -4.01 6.16
CA LYS A 70 8.75 -4.29 6.63
C LYS A 70 8.67 -5.70 7.20
N ASP A 71 8.56 -5.78 8.52
CA ASP A 71 8.32 -7.03 9.23
C ASP A 71 6.82 -7.31 9.31
N SER A 72 6.32 -8.06 8.36
CA SER A 72 4.90 -8.38 8.20
C SER A 72 4.30 -9.18 9.36
N PHE A 73 5.13 -9.79 10.20
CA PHE A 73 4.71 -10.67 11.28
C PHE A 73 5.05 -10.12 12.67
N GLY A 74 5.77 -8.98 12.75
CA GLY A 74 6.20 -8.36 14.00
C GLY A 74 7.14 -9.24 14.83
N ARG A 75 7.94 -10.07 14.17
CA ARG A 75 8.80 -11.08 14.83
C ARG A 75 10.29 -10.81 14.73
N LEU A 76 10.72 -9.91 13.85
CA LEU A 76 12.12 -9.53 13.77
C LEU A 76 12.50 -8.60 14.93
N ASP A 77 13.74 -8.74 15.37
CA ASP A 77 14.44 -7.75 16.17
C ASP A 77 15.69 -7.34 15.39
N LEU A 78 15.70 -6.12 14.89
CA LEU A 78 16.80 -5.56 14.10
C LEU A 78 17.56 -4.45 14.85
N ALA A 79 17.30 -4.26 16.15
CA ALA A 79 17.95 -3.22 16.94
C ALA A 79 19.48 -3.42 17.00
N ALA A 80 19.95 -4.66 17.16
CA ALA A 80 21.37 -4.99 17.15
C ALA A 80 22.05 -4.77 15.77
N ASP A 81 21.27 -4.68 14.69
CA ASP A 81 21.72 -4.42 13.34
C ASP A 81 21.70 -2.92 12.97
N GLY A 82 21.37 -2.03 13.90
CA GLY A 82 21.33 -0.57 13.71
C GLY A 82 20.02 -0.06 13.13
N PHE A 83 18.90 -0.78 13.36
CA PHE A 83 17.57 -0.34 12.97
C PHE A 83 16.73 0.03 14.19
N GLU A 84 15.84 0.98 14.01
CA GLU A 84 14.79 1.33 14.99
C GLU A 84 13.41 1.16 14.37
N VAL A 85 12.38 0.98 15.21
CA VAL A 85 11.00 0.88 14.75
C VAL A 85 10.51 2.27 14.35
N ALA A 86 10.37 2.52 13.06
CA ALA A 86 9.84 3.77 12.53
C ALA A 86 8.35 3.93 12.84
N PHE A 87 7.57 2.87 12.66
CA PHE A 87 6.16 2.82 13.07
C PHE A 87 5.64 1.38 13.15
N GLN A 88 4.49 1.24 13.81
CA GLN A 88 3.71 0.01 13.90
C GLN A 88 2.36 0.23 13.24
N ALA A 89 1.86 -0.81 12.55
CA ALA A 89 0.55 -0.81 11.93
C ALA A 89 -0.15 -2.16 12.16
N ARG A 90 -1.41 -2.24 11.79
CA ARG A 90 -2.15 -3.50 11.86
C ARG A 90 -2.64 -3.91 10.48
N TRP A 91 -2.50 -5.19 10.17
CA TRP A 91 -3.16 -5.77 9.02
C TRP A 91 -4.66 -5.56 9.13
N ILE A 92 -5.31 -5.27 8.02
CA ILE A 92 -6.77 -5.22 7.91
C ILE A 92 -7.25 -6.24 6.90
N HIS A 93 -8.43 -6.77 7.16
CA HIS A 93 -9.11 -7.69 6.26
C HIS A 93 -10.60 -7.38 6.21
N ARG A 94 -11.16 -7.19 5.02
CA ARG A 94 -12.59 -7.07 4.80
C ARG A 94 -13.10 -8.28 4.02
N PRO A 95 -13.96 -9.11 4.65
CA PRO A 95 -14.51 -10.30 3.99
C PRO A 95 -15.33 -9.96 2.75
N ALA A 96 -15.22 -10.80 1.71
CA ALA A 96 -15.97 -10.65 0.47
C ALA A 96 -17.51 -10.75 0.65
N VAL A 97 -17.97 -11.43 1.70
CA VAL A 97 -19.40 -11.58 2.00
C VAL A 97 -20.08 -10.32 2.53
N LEU A 98 -19.30 -9.32 2.95
CA LEU A 98 -19.88 -8.06 3.41
C LEU A 98 -20.36 -7.24 2.22
N ALA A 99 -21.58 -6.72 2.32
CA ALA A 99 -22.11 -5.81 1.34
C ALA A 99 -21.16 -4.61 1.14
N ALA A 100 -21.05 -4.12 -0.10
CA ALA A 100 -20.28 -2.91 -0.38
C ALA A 100 -20.83 -1.73 0.44
N PRO A 101 -19.95 -0.87 0.98
CA PRO A 101 -20.41 0.38 1.60
C PRO A 101 -21.15 1.26 0.59
N VAL A 102 -21.97 2.16 1.08
CA VAL A 102 -22.64 3.15 0.23
C VAL A 102 -21.61 4.19 -0.19
N ALA A 103 -21.41 4.32 -1.51
CA ALA A 103 -20.52 5.33 -2.05
C ALA A 103 -21.13 6.74 -1.89
N PRO A 104 -20.32 7.77 -1.59
CA PRO A 104 -20.75 9.15 -1.60
C PRO A 104 -21.28 9.55 -2.99
N HIS A 105 -22.43 10.22 -3.04
CA HIS A 105 -23.13 10.53 -4.31
C HIS A 105 -22.42 11.60 -5.14
N ASP A 106 -21.65 12.45 -4.52
CA ASP A 106 -20.96 13.59 -5.13
C ASP A 106 -19.49 13.31 -5.47
N VAL A 107 -19.02 12.07 -5.22
CA VAL A 107 -17.66 11.61 -5.59
C VAL A 107 -17.74 10.43 -6.56
N VAL A 108 -17.17 10.62 -7.73
CA VAL A 108 -17.12 9.57 -8.76
C VAL A 108 -15.78 8.85 -8.70
N TRP A 109 -15.80 7.56 -8.39
CA TRP A 109 -14.61 6.73 -8.34
C TRP A 109 -14.33 6.02 -9.65
N ARG A 110 -13.13 6.24 -10.21
CA ARG A 110 -12.69 5.65 -11.48
C ARG A 110 -11.21 5.29 -11.45
N PRO A 111 -10.79 4.26 -12.23
CA PRO A 111 -9.38 4.00 -12.48
C PRO A 111 -8.72 5.18 -13.21
N VAL A 112 -7.55 5.56 -12.74
CA VAL A 112 -6.63 6.49 -13.41
C VAL A 112 -6.04 5.79 -14.64
N ARG A 113 -6.08 6.46 -15.81
CA ARG A 113 -5.71 5.87 -17.10
C ARG A 113 -4.62 6.63 -17.86
N THR A 114 -4.30 7.84 -17.46
CA THR A 114 -3.32 8.68 -18.17
C THR A 114 -2.28 9.25 -17.21
N ALA A 115 -1.07 9.53 -17.70
CA ALA A 115 -0.02 10.15 -16.92
C ALA A 115 -0.49 11.46 -16.28
N ALA A 116 -1.13 12.35 -17.05
CA ALA A 116 -1.64 13.61 -16.52
C ALA A 116 -2.70 13.46 -15.41
N SER A 117 -3.48 12.36 -15.43
CA SER A 117 -4.41 12.07 -14.33
C SER A 117 -3.69 11.47 -13.12
N LEU A 118 -2.59 10.73 -13.36
CA LEU A 118 -1.74 10.21 -12.29
C LEU A 118 -1.01 11.34 -11.58
N ASP A 119 -0.48 12.32 -12.31
CA ASP A 119 0.16 13.50 -11.74
C ASP A 119 -0.81 14.29 -10.83
N ARG A 120 -2.05 14.50 -11.28
CA ARG A 120 -3.08 15.16 -10.44
C ARG A 120 -3.45 14.34 -9.20
N TRP A 121 -3.49 13.02 -9.34
CA TRP A 121 -3.75 12.10 -8.24
C TRP A 121 -2.61 12.16 -7.22
N GLU A 122 -1.34 12.14 -7.68
CA GLU A 122 -0.15 12.24 -6.84
C GLU A 122 -0.10 13.56 -6.07
N VAL A 123 -0.37 14.69 -6.74
CA VAL A 123 -0.45 15.99 -6.08
C VAL A 123 -1.53 16.01 -4.98
N ALA A 124 -2.71 15.41 -5.23
CA ALA A 124 -3.76 15.32 -4.22
C ALA A 124 -3.38 14.39 -3.06
N TRP A 125 -2.67 13.29 -3.35
CA TRP A 125 -2.19 12.34 -2.36
C TRP A 125 -1.09 12.91 -1.47
N SER A 126 -0.10 13.58 -2.07
CA SER A 126 1.05 14.15 -1.34
C SER A 126 0.75 15.51 -0.69
N GLY A 127 -0.44 16.10 -0.94
CA GLY A 127 -0.71 17.48 -0.55
C GLY A 127 0.17 18.51 -1.28
N GLY A 128 0.79 18.12 -2.40
CA GLY A 128 1.70 18.95 -3.17
C GLY A 128 3.15 18.95 -2.68
N ASP A 129 3.54 17.98 -1.85
CA ASP A 129 4.93 17.82 -1.40
C ASP A 129 5.85 17.57 -2.60
N ALA A 130 6.80 18.49 -2.81
CA ALA A 130 7.74 18.44 -3.92
C ALA A 130 8.72 17.25 -3.84
N GLU A 131 9.06 16.78 -2.64
CA GLU A 131 9.96 15.64 -2.44
C GLU A 131 9.37 14.32 -2.91
N LEU A 132 8.03 14.24 -2.96
CA LEU A 132 7.28 13.07 -3.40
C LEU A 132 6.85 13.14 -4.88
N THR A 133 7.19 14.22 -5.58
CA THR A 133 6.83 14.41 -6.99
C THR A 133 7.48 13.35 -7.88
N GLY A 134 6.67 12.66 -8.68
CA GLY A 134 7.12 11.61 -9.59
C GLY A 134 7.40 10.27 -8.88
N LEU A 135 6.90 10.07 -7.67
CA LEU A 135 6.92 8.80 -6.96
C LEU A 135 6.07 7.75 -7.70
N PHE A 136 4.88 8.13 -8.13
CA PHE A 136 4.00 7.23 -8.89
C PHE A 136 4.28 7.36 -10.40
N ARG A 137 5.11 6.46 -10.92
CA ARG A 137 5.53 6.48 -12.33
C ARG A 137 4.41 6.02 -13.27
N PRO A 138 4.30 6.58 -14.50
CA PRO A 138 3.31 6.16 -15.49
C PRO A 138 3.35 4.68 -15.84
N GLY A 139 4.50 4.01 -15.66
CA GLY A 139 4.63 2.55 -15.83
C GLY A 139 3.67 1.72 -15.00
N LEU A 140 3.22 2.24 -13.84
CA LEU A 140 2.21 1.60 -13.00
C LEU A 140 0.86 1.43 -13.71
N LEU A 141 0.51 2.36 -14.62
CA LEU A 141 -0.76 2.30 -15.36
C LEU A 141 -0.80 1.16 -16.39
N SER A 142 0.36 0.59 -16.73
CA SER A 142 0.50 -0.55 -17.63
C SER A 142 0.57 -1.88 -16.90
N ASP A 143 0.74 -1.86 -15.57
CA ASP A 143 0.76 -3.08 -14.76
C ASP A 143 -0.66 -3.61 -14.55
N ARG A 144 -0.91 -4.85 -15.00
CA ARG A 144 -2.24 -5.48 -14.93
C ARG A 144 -2.66 -5.85 -13.51
N THR A 145 -1.73 -5.89 -12.58
CA THR A 145 -1.99 -6.20 -11.17
C THR A 145 -2.24 -4.95 -10.33
N VAL A 146 -1.93 -3.76 -10.87
CA VAL A 146 -2.07 -2.48 -10.19
C VAL A 146 -3.18 -1.65 -10.82
N THR A 147 -3.96 -1.00 -9.98
CA THR A 147 -4.96 -0.01 -10.40
C THR A 147 -4.92 1.18 -9.46
N VAL A 148 -4.58 2.34 -9.95
CA VAL A 148 -4.74 3.59 -9.20
C VAL A 148 -6.19 4.03 -9.33
N LEU A 149 -6.87 4.26 -8.20
CA LEU A 149 -8.26 4.73 -8.13
C LEU A 149 -8.29 6.20 -7.72
N ALA A 150 -9.01 7.02 -8.45
CA ALA A 150 -9.31 8.40 -8.09
C ALA A 150 -10.79 8.57 -7.77
N GLY A 151 -11.07 9.16 -6.63
CA GLY A 151 -12.35 9.76 -6.29
C GLY A 151 -12.33 11.23 -6.69
N THR A 152 -13.21 11.61 -7.62
CA THR A 152 -13.26 12.96 -8.17
C THR A 152 -14.60 13.64 -7.88
N ALA A 153 -14.55 14.93 -7.58
CA ALA A 153 -15.70 15.81 -7.46
C ALA A 153 -15.78 16.77 -8.66
N ASP A 154 -16.77 17.66 -8.64
CA ASP A 154 -16.94 18.77 -9.59
C ASP A 154 -16.89 18.33 -11.05
N GLY A 155 -17.65 17.28 -11.38
CA GLY A 155 -17.69 16.74 -12.75
C GLY A 155 -16.40 16.02 -13.21
N GLY A 156 -15.52 15.66 -12.26
CA GLY A 156 -14.27 14.96 -12.54
C GLY A 156 -13.03 15.86 -12.63
N SER A 157 -13.19 17.16 -12.32
CA SER A 157 -12.09 18.13 -12.44
C SER A 157 -11.12 18.08 -11.24
N ARG A 158 -11.59 17.73 -10.04
CA ARG A 158 -10.80 17.75 -8.81
C ARG A 158 -10.71 16.35 -8.16
N THR A 159 -9.49 15.86 -7.96
CA THR A 159 -9.24 14.66 -7.17
C THR A 159 -9.39 15.01 -5.68
N VAL A 160 -10.30 14.34 -4.99
CA VAL A 160 -10.60 14.58 -3.57
C VAL A 160 -10.26 13.39 -2.69
N ALA A 161 -10.11 12.22 -3.29
CA ALA A 161 -9.72 11.00 -2.60
C ALA A 161 -9.04 10.04 -3.59
N GLY A 162 -8.35 9.05 -3.07
CA GLY A 162 -7.75 8.05 -3.92
C GLY A 162 -7.25 6.84 -3.15
N ALA A 163 -6.83 5.84 -3.90
CA ALA A 163 -6.20 4.62 -3.39
C ALA A 163 -5.39 3.93 -4.48
N VAL A 164 -4.46 3.08 -4.09
CA VAL A 164 -3.85 2.10 -4.98
C VAL A 164 -4.39 0.72 -4.64
N VAL A 165 -4.77 0.00 -5.67
CA VAL A 165 -5.25 -1.38 -5.60
C VAL A 165 -4.21 -2.29 -6.21
N SER A 166 -3.80 -3.32 -5.47
CA SER A 166 -2.95 -4.40 -5.96
C SER A 166 -3.73 -5.72 -5.94
N ARG A 167 -3.85 -6.38 -7.10
CA ARG A 167 -4.64 -7.60 -7.23
C ARG A 167 -3.75 -8.83 -7.29
N SER A 168 -3.92 -9.74 -6.35
CA SER A 168 -3.42 -11.12 -6.41
C SER A 168 -4.55 -12.08 -6.83
N GLU A 169 -4.28 -13.38 -6.89
CA GLU A 169 -5.28 -14.39 -7.26
C GLU A 169 -6.48 -14.42 -6.30
N SER A 170 -6.25 -14.28 -4.99
CA SER A 170 -7.24 -14.54 -3.95
C SER A 170 -7.68 -13.30 -3.17
N VAL A 171 -6.99 -12.16 -3.33
CA VAL A 171 -7.27 -10.94 -2.58
C VAL A 171 -7.04 -9.69 -3.42
N VAL A 172 -7.68 -8.61 -2.99
CA VAL A 172 -7.41 -7.25 -3.44
C VAL A 172 -6.73 -6.49 -2.31
N GLY A 173 -5.50 -6.04 -2.52
CA GLY A 173 -4.78 -5.18 -1.59
C GLY A 173 -5.15 -3.72 -1.77
N LEU A 174 -5.35 -2.99 -0.67
CA LEU A 174 -5.45 -1.54 -0.66
C LEU A 174 -4.22 -0.93 -0.01
N SER A 175 -3.74 0.13 -0.63
CA SER A 175 -2.63 0.96 -0.15
C SER A 175 -2.89 2.41 -0.53
N ASN A 176 -2.23 3.35 0.17
CA ASN A 176 -2.27 4.77 -0.19
C ASN A 176 -3.71 5.32 -0.27
N VAL A 177 -4.60 4.87 0.61
CA VAL A 177 -5.93 5.47 0.74
C VAL A 177 -5.78 6.86 1.33
N PHE A 178 -6.40 7.86 0.70
CA PHE A 178 -6.34 9.24 1.20
C PHE A 178 -7.64 10.00 0.94
N ALA A 179 -7.84 11.03 1.74
CA ALA A 179 -8.86 12.05 1.58
C ALA A 179 -8.19 13.43 1.56
N ALA A 180 -8.23 14.14 0.44
CA ALA A 180 -7.62 15.48 0.32
C ALA A 180 -8.35 16.56 1.16
N ASP A 181 -9.58 16.29 1.55
CA ASP A 181 -10.40 17.14 2.45
C ASP A 181 -10.41 16.66 3.91
N GLY A 182 -9.68 15.55 4.21
CA GLY A 182 -9.59 14.96 5.53
C GLY A 182 -10.73 14.01 5.90
N ASP A 183 -11.77 13.84 5.07
CA ASP A 183 -12.88 12.92 5.33
C ASP A 183 -12.52 11.46 4.96
N LEU A 184 -11.79 10.81 5.86
CA LEU A 184 -11.34 9.42 5.68
C LEU A 184 -12.50 8.43 5.58
N ASP A 185 -13.60 8.62 6.32
CA ASP A 185 -14.76 7.73 6.25
C ASP A 185 -15.37 7.72 4.84
N ARG A 186 -15.44 8.89 4.24
CA ARG A 186 -15.93 9.10 2.90
C ARG A 186 -14.99 8.50 1.84
N ALA A 187 -13.68 8.65 2.03
CA ALA A 187 -12.67 8.06 1.16
C ALA A 187 -12.72 6.52 1.22
N TRP A 188 -12.73 5.94 2.42
CA TRP A 188 -12.80 4.50 2.62
C TRP A 188 -14.09 3.89 2.07
N SER A 189 -15.25 4.48 2.36
CA SER A 189 -16.54 3.98 1.84
C SER A 189 -16.58 4.00 0.32
N GLY A 190 -16.17 5.10 -0.30
CA GLY A 190 -16.13 5.24 -1.75
C GLY A 190 -15.13 4.32 -2.43
N CYS A 191 -13.92 4.17 -1.85
CA CYS A 191 -12.91 3.25 -2.34
C CYS A 191 -13.40 1.80 -2.31
N LEU A 192 -13.92 1.33 -1.17
CA LEU A 192 -14.41 -0.04 -1.01
C LEU A 192 -15.62 -0.33 -1.91
N ALA A 193 -16.50 0.64 -2.13
CA ALA A 193 -17.59 0.52 -3.10
C ALA A 193 -17.06 0.37 -4.55
N ALA A 194 -16.01 1.13 -4.90
CA ALA A 194 -15.36 1.02 -6.20
C ALA A 194 -14.67 -0.34 -6.39
N VAL A 195 -13.96 -0.82 -5.36
CA VAL A 195 -13.32 -2.14 -5.36
C VAL A 195 -14.35 -3.25 -5.52
N ALA A 196 -15.44 -3.23 -4.77
CA ALA A 196 -16.49 -4.24 -4.86
C ALA A 196 -17.15 -4.29 -6.26
N ARG A 197 -17.24 -3.15 -6.94
CA ARG A 197 -17.76 -3.08 -8.32
C ARG A 197 -16.76 -3.63 -9.35
N LEU A 198 -15.46 -3.36 -9.17
CA LEU A 198 -14.42 -3.76 -10.12
C LEU A 198 -14.00 -5.22 -9.95
N TRP A 199 -14.01 -5.71 -8.71
CA TRP A 199 -13.62 -7.08 -8.35
C TRP A 199 -14.67 -7.70 -7.41
N PRO A 200 -15.87 -8.00 -7.91
CA PRO A 200 -16.93 -8.56 -7.08
C PRO A 200 -16.51 -9.90 -6.49
N GLY A 201 -16.85 -10.10 -5.21
CA GLY A 201 -16.57 -11.35 -4.51
C GLY A 201 -15.12 -11.52 -4.05
N MET A 202 -14.25 -10.51 -4.20
CA MET A 202 -12.88 -10.58 -3.69
C MET A 202 -12.77 -9.96 -2.29
N PRO A 203 -12.11 -10.62 -1.33
CA PRO A 203 -11.81 -10.04 -0.04
C PRO A 203 -10.75 -8.95 -0.20
N VAL A 204 -10.83 -7.93 0.65
CA VAL A 204 -9.86 -6.83 0.69
C VAL A 204 -8.88 -7.04 1.83
N VAL A 205 -7.61 -6.75 1.57
CA VAL A 205 -6.52 -6.74 2.56
C VAL A 205 -5.73 -5.44 2.46
N GLY A 206 -5.02 -5.10 3.53
CA GLY A 206 -4.15 -3.93 3.61
C GLY A 206 -3.55 -3.85 5.00
N TYR A 207 -2.94 -2.74 5.32
CA TYR A 207 -2.56 -2.42 6.70
C TYR A 207 -2.72 -0.91 6.91
N GLU A 208 -3.09 -0.56 8.14
CA GLU A 208 -3.28 0.83 8.53
C GLU A 208 -2.91 1.05 10.00
N HIS A 209 -2.80 2.31 10.37
CA HIS A 209 -2.60 2.74 11.75
C HIS A 209 -3.41 4.03 12.04
N GLY A 210 -3.48 4.41 13.32
CA GLY A 210 -4.13 5.67 13.73
C GLY A 210 -5.56 5.82 13.23
N GLU A 211 -5.86 6.99 12.69
CA GLU A 211 -7.20 7.36 12.21
C GLU A 211 -7.62 6.58 10.96
N ASP A 212 -6.68 6.25 10.06
CA ASP A 212 -6.95 5.42 8.89
C ASP A 212 -7.42 4.02 9.28
N LEU A 213 -6.80 3.41 10.31
CA LEU A 213 -7.25 2.13 10.85
C LEU A 213 -8.67 2.23 11.41
N ALA A 214 -8.97 3.31 12.14
CA ALA A 214 -10.30 3.54 12.68
C ALA A 214 -11.35 3.72 11.57
N ALA A 215 -11.03 4.50 10.53
CA ALA A 215 -11.91 4.71 9.38
C ALA A 215 -12.15 3.41 8.60
N ALA A 216 -11.10 2.64 8.31
CA ALA A 216 -11.21 1.33 7.68
C ALA A 216 -12.11 0.38 8.50
N ALA A 217 -11.94 0.35 9.82
CA ALA A 217 -12.74 -0.50 10.71
C ALA A 217 -14.23 -0.11 10.68
N ARG A 218 -14.57 1.18 10.66
CA ARG A 218 -15.96 1.65 10.51
C ARG A 218 -16.58 1.20 9.19
N GLN A 219 -15.78 0.94 8.16
CA GLN A 219 -16.25 0.41 6.87
C GLN A 219 -16.20 -1.13 6.78
N GLY A 220 -16.07 -1.81 7.91
CA GLY A 220 -16.13 -3.27 8.02
C GLY A 220 -14.80 -3.99 7.76
N CYS A 221 -13.69 -3.29 7.75
CA CYS A 221 -12.38 -3.92 7.81
C CYS A 221 -12.10 -4.40 9.24
N VAL A 222 -11.69 -5.64 9.39
CA VAL A 222 -11.35 -6.24 10.69
C VAL A 222 -9.85 -6.08 10.91
N PRO A 223 -9.42 -5.39 11.98
CA PRO A 223 -8.02 -5.32 12.35
C PRO A 223 -7.46 -6.69 12.75
N GLY A 224 -6.32 -7.03 12.18
CA GLY A 224 -5.58 -8.26 12.45
C GLY A 224 -4.34 -8.01 13.34
N PRO A 225 -3.35 -8.91 13.28
CA PRO A 225 -2.08 -8.75 13.99
C PRO A 225 -1.28 -7.55 13.53
N GLU A 226 -0.30 -7.18 14.34
CA GLU A 226 0.62 -6.07 14.07
C GLU A 226 1.71 -6.45 13.06
N LEU A 227 2.15 -5.44 12.34
CA LEU A 227 3.39 -5.42 11.59
C LEU A 227 4.27 -4.26 12.07
N ARG A 228 5.56 -4.31 11.76
CA ARG A 228 6.51 -3.22 12.06
C ARG A 228 7.25 -2.79 10.81
N VAL A 229 7.54 -1.52 10.74
CA VAL A 229 8.51 -1.01 9.77
C VAL A 229 9.73 -0.55 10.52
N TRP A 230 10.87 -1.16 10.19
CA TRP A 230 12.18 -0.86 10.70
C TRP A 230 12.91 0.08 9.76
N LEU A 231 13.59 1.07 10.30
CA LEU A 231 14.39 2.06 9.56
C LEU A 231 15.81 2.04 10.09
N ALA A 232 16.79 2.03 9.21
CA ALA A 232 18.19 2.16 9.58
C ALA A 232 18.45 3.57 10.13
N SER A 233 19.14 3.63 11.27
CA SER A 233 19.55 4.85 11.98
C SER A 233 20.62 5.62 11.21
#